data_4801de09110c266e2d8d2721bd30b830
#
_entry.id   4801de09110c266e2d8d2721bd30b830
#
_cell.length_a   1.000
_cell.length_b   1.000
_cell.length_c   1.000
_cell.angle_alpha   90.00
_cell.angle_beta   90.00
_cell.angle_gamma   90.00
#
_symmetry.space_group_name_H-M   'P 1'
#
loop_
_entity.id
_entity.type
_entity.pdbx_description
1 polymer ?
#
loop_
_entity_poly.entity_id
_entity_poly.type
_entity_poly.pdbx_seq_one_letter_code
_entity_poly.pdbx_strand_id
1 'polypeptide(L)'
;VKTFAPRAVGATTLLCAVLALSGPAMAQAPARAQPSAPANQFVTLGTHGGPVSSATRSQPANVLLVGGDAYLIDTGDGAVQQLAKAGVRLGQIKAIFISHLHFDHTGGLGAVLGLRLQTREKGKVAIYGPPGVKDLVAGLVSSMKPASVAGYGLPGEGYDDPAGTVEVIEVADGQSLMVGPMTVRVRQNTHYDFPRGSDMDTRFKSVSYRFDLPDRSIVYTGDTGPSTAVEELAKGADLLVSEMIDLESTVAAVRRNSPNAPPQQIQNVVEHLTKHHLTPSDVGKLARSAGVKSVVVTHLAGDNPTSLDLMRFLKGINAAYPGPVIVANDLDRF
;
A
#
# COMPACT_ATOMS: atom_id res chain seq x y z
N VAL A 1 8.61 33.17 -69.86
CA VAL A 1 9.39 32.18 -70.62
C VAL A 1 10.84 32.69 -70.70
N LYS A 2 11.74 32.19 -69.88
CA LYS A 2 13.18 32.24 -70.09
C LYS A 2 13.80 30.98 -69.47
N THR A 3 14.22 30.09 -70.34
CA THR A 3 15.01 28.88 -70.07
C THR A 3 16.43 29.28 -69.69
N PHE A 4 16.97 28.68 -68.64
CA PHE A 4 18.40 28.69 -68.32
C PHE A 4 18.94 27.27 -68.33
N ALA A 5 19.98 27.07 -69.15
CA ALA A 5 20.69 25.82 -69.31
C ALA A 5 21.75 25.61 -68.18
N PRO A 6 22.09 24.35 -67.81
CA PRO A 6 23.01 24.07 -66.73
C PRO A 6 24.47 24.16 -67.17
N ARG A 7 25.31 24.79 -66.35
CA ARG A 7 26.76 24.80 -66.46
C ARG A 7 27.36 23.61 -65.73
N ALA A 8 28.13 22.80 -66.41
CA ALA A 8 28.95 21.75 -65.85
C ALA A 8 30.12 22.33 -65.08
N VAL A 9 30.36 21.83 -63.84
CA VAL A 9 31.56 22.09 -63.06
C VAL A 9 32.29 20.78 -62.85
N GLY A 10 33.58 20.76 -63.31
CA GLY A 10 34.41 19.59 -63.28
C GLY A 10 34.78 19.13 -61.85
N ALA A 11 34.78 17.82 -61.68
CA ALA A 11 35.22 17.14 -60.47
C ALA A 11 36.73 17.00 -60.46
N THR A 12 37.39 17.63 -59.48
CA THR A 12 38.82 17.40 -59.16
C THR A 12 38.87 16.36 -58.03
N THR A 13 39.34 15.17 -58.34
CA THR A 13 39.50 14.10 -57.38
C THR A 13 40.76 14.31 -56.55
N LEU A 14 40.58 14.63 -55.27
CA LEU A 14 41.71 14.70 -54.33
C LEU A 14 41.81 13.35 -53.60
N LEU A 15 42.91 12.63 -53.86
CA LEU A 15 43.22 11.36 -53.22
C LEU A 15 43.83 11.62 -51.84
N CYS A 16 43.05 11.50 -50.78
CA CYS A 16 43.55 11.54 -49.39
C CYS A 16 43.95 10.13 -48.97
N ALA A 17 45.23 9.91 -48.79
CA ALA A 17 45.78 8.70 -48.16
C ALA A 17 45.48 8.77 -46.65
N VAL A 18 44.63 7.88 -46.15
CA VAL A 18 44.34 7.71 -44.71
C VAL A 18 45.37 6.74 -44.13
N LEU A 19 46.31 7.29 -43.34
CA LEU A 19 47.20 6.49 -42.51
C LEU A 19 46.38 5.99 -41.33
N ALA A 20 46.12 4.70 -41.26
CA ALA A 20 45.49 4.03 -40.10
C ALA A 20 46.55 3.92 -38.98
N LEU A 21 46.47 4.78 -38.00
CA LEU A 21 47.17 4.63 -36.73
C LEU A 21 46.38 3.64 -35.87
N SER A 22 46.85 2.40 -35.76
CA SER A 22 46.37 1.40 -34.81
C SER A 22 46.82 1.79 -33.40
N GLY A 23 45.95 2.49 -32.66
CA GLY A 23 46.13 2.75 -31.25
C GLY A 23 45.87 1.47 -30.42
N PRO A 24 46.50 1.31 -29.23
CA PRO A 24 46.30 0.15 -28.39
C PRO A 24 44.83 0.05 -27.96
N ALA A 25 44.22 -1.14 -28.12
CA ALA A 25 42.88 -1.43 -27.64
C ALA A 25 42.84 -1.25 -26.12
N MET A 26 42.15 -0.19 -25.66
CA MET A 26 41.82 -0.02 -24.26
C MET A 26 40.90 -1.16 -23.85
N ALA A 27 41.40 -2.05 -23.00
CA ALA A 27 40.58 -3.07 -22.38
C ALA A 27 39.45 -2.39 -21.61
N GLN A 28 38.21 -2.60 -22.02
CA GLN A 28 37.03 -2.15 -21.26
C GLN A 28 37.08 -2.80 -19.88
N ALA A 29 37.12 -2.01 -18.83
CA ALA A 29 36.96 -2.48 -17.48
C ALA A 29 35.62 -3.25 -17.38
N PRO A 30 35.57 -4.39 -16.67
CA PRO A 30 34.33 -5.12 -16.53
C PRO A 30 33.28 -4.22 -15.89
N ALA A 31 32.11 -4.13 -16.52
CA ALA A 31 30.97 -3.38 -16.01
C ALA A 31 30.73 -3.84 -14.56
N ARG A 32 30.84 -2.90 -13.62
CA ARG A 32 30.50 -3.15 -12.22
C ARG A 32 29.05 -3.66 -12.21
N ALA A 33 28.85 -4.91 -11.82
CA ALA A 33 27.51 -5.44 -11.60
C ALA A 33 26.81 -4.50 -10.61
N GLN A 34 25.74 -3.86 -11.03
CA GLN A 34 24.89 -3.10 -10.10
C GLN A 34 24.39 -4.09 -9.06
N PRO A 35 24.43 -3.75 -7.77
CA PRO A 35 23.84 -4.61 -6.75
C PRO A 35 22.40 -4.87 -7.17
N SER A 36 22.03 -6.14 -7.31
CA SER A 36 20.65 -6.54 -7.55
C SER A 36 19.80 -5.88 -6.48
N ALA A 37 18.78 -5.12 -6.88
CA ALA A 37 17.79 -4.60 -5.94
C ALA A 37 17.30 -5.78 -5.07
N PRO A 38 17.08 -5.58 -3.77
CA PRO A 38 16.56 -6.65 -2.92
C PRO A 38 15.33 -7.25 -3.58
N ALA A 39 15.27 -8.58 -3.67
CA ALA A 39 14.30 -9.30 -4.46
C ALA A 39 12.85 -8.96 -4.06
N ASN A 40 12.63 -8.61 -2.77
CA ASN A 40 11.32 -8.28 -2.23
C ASN A 40 11.42 -7.10 -1.25
N GLN A 41 10.53 -6.12 -1.39
CA GLN A 41 10.50 -4.92 -0.53
C GLN A 41 9.08 -4.65 -0.04
N PHE A 42 8.95 -4.33 1.24
CA PHE A 42 7.75 -3.72 1.78
C PHE A 42 7.95 -2.20 1.84
N VAL A 43 7.03 -1.43 1.27
CA VAL A 43 7.10 0.04 1.23
C VAL A 43 5.85 0.61 1.88
N THR A 44 6.02 1.44 2.90
CA THR A 44 4.93 2.21 3.50
C THR A 44 4.61 3.40 2.61
N LEU A 45 3.49 3.39 1.91
CA LEU A 45 3.06 4.50 1.05
C LEU A 45 2.42 5.61 1.86
N GLY A 46 1.61 5.26 2.85
CA GLY A 46 0.96 6.18 3.77
C GLY A 46 0.92 5.61 5.18
N THR A 47 1.28 6.42 6.16
CA THR A 47 1.52 5.99 7.53
C THR A 47 0.64 6.71 8.57
N HIS A 48 -0.25 7.60 8.13
CA HIS A 48 -1.21 8.27 9.03
C HIS A 48 -2.43 7.40 9.24
N GLY A 49 -2.86 7.24 10.48
CA GLY A 49 -4.05 6.48 10.85
C GLY A 49 -5.26 7.35 11.16
N GLY A 50 -6.42 6.83 10.86
CA GLY A 50 -7.70 7.43 11.20
C GLY A 50 -8.27 8.38 10.15
N PRO A 51 -9.54 8.81 10.32
CA PRO A 51 -10.26 9.49 9.26
C PRO A 51 -9.83 10.97 9.06
N VAL A 52 -9.11 11.56 10.03
CA VAL A 52 -8.65 12.95 9.92
C VAL A 52 -7.41 12.99 9.04
N SER A 53 -7.43 13.82 8.01
CA SER A 53 -6.29 13.96 7.09
C SER A 53 -5.10 14.64 7.76
N SER A 54 -3.89 14.22 7.40
CA SER A 54 -2.64 14.87 7.83
C SER A 54 -2.03 15.66 6.66
N ALA A 55 -1.42 16.79 6.97
CA ALA A 55 -0.70 17.61 5.98
C ALA A 55 0.65 17.00 5.57
N THR A 56 1.18 16.04 6.33
CA THR A 56 2.56 15.54 6.17
C THR A 56 2.64 14.04 5.93
N ARG A 57 1.57 13.29 6.18
CA ARG A 57 1.48 11.85 6.00
C ARG A 57 0.22 11.50 5.24
N SER A 58 0.32 10.55 4.31
CA SER A 58 -0.84 9.99 3.60
C SER A 58 -1.55 8.94 4.46
N GLN A 59 -2.82 8.67 4.15
CA GLN A 59 -3.59 7.63 4.83
C GLN A 59 -3.08 6.23 4.53
N PRO A 60 -3.49 5.20 5.31
CA PRO A 60 -2.88 3.88 5.27
C PRO A 60 -2.89 3.26 3.88
N ALA A 61 -1.72 3.08 3.33
CA ALA A 61 -1.48 2.36 2.10
C ALA A 61 -0.06 1.80 2.13
N ASN A 62 0.12 0.60 1.63
CA ASN A 62 1.43 -0.03 1.54
C ASN A 62 1.56 -0.77 0.21
N VAL A 63 2.77 -1.02 -0.22
CA VAL A 63 3.03 -1.88 -1.38
C VAL A 63 4.13 -2.87 -1.08
N LEU A 64 3.85 -4.13 -1.40
CA LEU A 64 4.82 -5.21 -1.42
C LEU A 64 5.31 -5.38 -2.85
N LEU A 65 6.60 -5.22 -3.07
CA LEU A 65 7.26 -5.40 -4.37
C LEU A 65 7.92 -6.78 -4.39
N VAL A 66 7.51 -7.63 -5.33
CA VAL A 66 8.01 -9.01 -5.46
C VAL A 66 8.33 -9.28 -6.93
N GLY A 67 9.61 -9.47 -7.24
CA GLY A 67 10.03 -9.80 -8.60
C GLY A 67 9.67 -8.76 -9.67
N GLY A 68 9.43 -7.50 -9.28
CA GLY A 68 9.01 -6.42 -10.17
C GLY A 68 7.49 -6.20 -10.25
N ASP A 69 6.70 -7.11 -9.70
CA ASP A 69 5.26 -6.95 -9.52
C ASP A 69 4.94 -6.22 -8.21
N ALA A 70 3.81 -5.51 -8.18
CA ALA A 70 3.35 -4.75 -7.03
C ALA A 70 2.06 -5.34 -6.46
N TYR A 71 1.99 -5.45 -5.14
CA TYR A 71 0.83 -5.92 -4.39
C TYR A 71 0.48 -4.84 -3.37
N LEU A 72 -0.64 -4.15 -3.58
CA LEU A 72 -1.10 -3.12 -2.65
C LEU A 72 -1.73 -3.75 -1.41
N ILE A 73 -1.52 -3.10 -0.27
CA ILE A 73 -2.11 -3.50 1.01
C ILE A 73 -2.72 -2.23 1.60
N ASP A 74 -4.03 -2.18 1.61
CA ASP A 74 -4.85 -0.99 1.78
C ASP A 74 -4.57 0.12 0.76
N THR A 75 -5.51 1.02 0.60
CA THR A 75 -5.49 2.06 -0.42
C THR A 75 -6.12 3.33 0.11
N GLY A 76 -5.60 3.86 1.19
CA GLY A 76 -6.05 5.13 1.75
C GLY A 76 -5.86 6.30 0.79
N ASP A 77 -6.35 7.47 1.17
CA ASP A 77 -6.22 8.66 0.35
C ASP A 77 -4.75 9.02 0.10
N GLY A 78 -4.45 9.44 -1.13
CA GLY A 78 -3.08 9.71 -1.59
C GLY A 78 -2.34 8.50 -2.16
N ALA A 79 -2.89 7.28 -2.12
CA ALA A 79 -2.20 6.05 -2.56
C ALA A 79 -1.58 6.16 -3.96
N VAL A 80 -2.29 6.73 -4.95
CA VAL A 80 -1.77 6.89 -6.32
C VAL A 80 -0.56 7.83 -6.37
N GLN A 81 -0.61 8.93 -5.66
CA GLN A 81 0.51 9.88 -5.60
C GLN A 81 1.73 9.24 -4.94
N GLN A 82 1.51 8.50 -3.88
CA GLN A 82 2.58 7.82 -3.15
C GLN A 82 3.19 6.67 -3.96
N LEU A 83 2.39 5.92 -4.73
CA LEU A 83 2.89 4.94 -5.69
C LEU A 83 3.83 5.59 -6.71
N ALA A 84 3.43 6.74 -7.28
CA ALA A 84 4.27 7.47 -8.24
C ALA A 84 5.59 7.93 -7.60
N LYS A 85 5.56 8.46 -6.37
CA LYS A 85 6.77 8.82 -5.61
C LYS A 85 7.65 7.61 -5.28
N ALA A 86 7.04 6.45 -5.02
CA ALA A 86 7.77 5.20 -4.81
C ALA A 86 8.35 4.60 -6.10
N GLY A 87 8.05 5.18 -7.28
CA GLY A 87 8.46 4.68 -8.58
C GLY A 87 7.66 3.47 -9.07
N VAL A 88 6.47 3.25 -8.52
CA VAL A 88 5.59 2.12 -8.86
C VAL A 88 4.53 2.58 -9.86
N ARG A 89 4.49 1.93 -11.02
CA ARG A 89 3.49 2.19 -12.06
C ARG A 89 2.21 1.39 -11.79
N LEU A 90 1.06 1.96 -12.15
CA LEU A 90 -0.23 1.30 -11.98
C LEU A 90 -0.32 -0.06 -12.69
N GLY A 91 0.32 -0.23 -13.84
CA GLY A 91 0.39 -1.49 -14.57
C GLY A 91 1.17 -2.62 -13.88
N GLN A 92 1.99 -2.30 -12.87
CA GLN A 92 2.70 -3.31 -12.07
C GLN A 92 1.80 -3.95 -11.00
N ILE A 93 0.64 -3.32 -10.69
CA ILE A 93 -0.26 -3.80 -9.63
C ILE A 93 -0.96 -5.09 -10.11
N LYS A 94 -0.68 -6.19 -9.43
CA LYS A 94 -1.27 -7.51 -9.70
C LYS A 94 -2.44 -7.83 -8.78
N ALA A 95 -2.34 -7.41 -7.50
CA ALA A 95 -3.40 -7.59 -6.55
C ALA A 95 -3.45 -6.43 -5.54
N ILE A 96 -4.62 -6.27 -4.92
CA ILE A 96 -4.89 -5.32 -3.85
C ILE A 96 -5.52 -6.11 -2.70
N PHE A 97 -4.99 -5.92 -1.48
CA PHE A 97 -5.49 -6.53 -0.26
C PHE A 97 -6.09 -5.43 0.61
N ILE A 98 -7.35 -5.58 0.98
CA ILE A 98 -8.07 -4.64 1.85
C ILE A 98 -8.26 -5.30 3.21
N SER A 99 -7.79 -4.65 4.27
CA SER A 99 -7.91 -5.14 5.64
C SER A 99 -9.32 -5.00 6.19
N HIS A 100 -9.94 -3.86 5.96
CA HIS A 100 -11.32 -3.56 6.36
C HIS A 100 -11.87 -2.37 5.57
N LEU A 101 -13.13 -1.95 5.81
CA LEU A 101 -13.85 -1.06 4.91
C LEU A 101 -13.89 0.41 5.38
N HIS A 102 -13.11 0.83 6.37
CA HIS A 102 -13.01 2.25 6.71
C HIS A 102 -12.41 3.06 5.56
N PHE A 103 -12.84 4.32 5.43
CA PHE A 103 -12.47 5.15 4.29
C PHE A 103 -10.99 5.51 4.26
N ASP A 104 -10.33 5.62 5.39
CA ASP A 104 -8.89 5.84 5.46
C ASP A 104 -8.08 4.66 4.89
N HIS A 105 -8.65 3.44 4.81
CA HIS A 105 -8.06 2.27 4.17
C HIS A 105 -8.51 2.05 2.72
N THR A 106 -9.61 2.68 2.30
CA THR A 106 -10.24 2.41 0.99
C THR A 106 -10.43 3.64 0.12
N GLY A 107 -10.24 4.85 0.66
CA GLY A 107 -10.59 6.12 -0.01
C GLY A 107 -9.86 6.36 -1.33
N GLY A 108 -8.65 5.86 -1.49
CA GLY A 108 -7.88 5.94 -2.73
C GLY A 108 -8.14 4.84 -3.75
N LEU A 109 -8.92 3.77 -3.38
CA LEU A 109 -9.15 2.63 -4.27
C LEU A 109 -9.80 3.05 -5.58
N GLY A 110 -10.78 3.96 -5.53
CA GLY A 110 -11.43 4.50 -6.72
C GLY A 110 -10.44 5.17 -7.68
N ALA A 111 -9.49 5.93 -7.16
CA ALA A 111 -8.45 6.57 -7.97
C ALA A 111 -7.49 5.53 -8.59
N VAL A 112 -7.08 4.51 -7.83
CA VAL A 112 -6.24 3.42 -8.35
C VAL A 112 -6.93 2.72 -9.51
N LEU A 113 -8.18 2.30 -9.35
CA LEU A 113 -8.94 1.58 -10.38
C LEU A 113 -9.27 2.46 -11.58
N GLY A 114 -9.72 3.69 -11.35
CA GLY A 114 -10.09 4.63 -12.41
C GLY A 114 -8.91 5.05 -13.27
N LEU A 115 -7.76 5.31 -12.68
CA LEU A 115 -6.56 5.67 -13.44
C LEU A 115 -5.94 4.47 -14.16
N ARG A 116 -6.02 3.24 -13.60
CA ARG A 116 -5.67 2.02 -14.36
C ARG A 116 -6.54 1.86 -15.60
N LEU A 117 -7.86 2.09 -15.48
CA LEU A 117 -8.78 2.06 -16.61
C LEU A 117 -8.41 3.14 -17.65
N GLN A 118 -8.20 4.38 -17.23
CA GLN A 118 -7.90 5.50 -18.12
C GLN A 118 -6.56 5.34 -18.83
N THR A 119 -5.55 4.76 -18.20
CA THR A 119 -4.25 4.44 -18.80
C THR A 119 -4.26 3.13 -19.58
N ARG A 120 -5.43 2.49 -19.72
CA ARG A 120 -5.63 1.25 -20.48
C ARG A 120 -4.70 0.12 -20.04
N GLU A 121 -4.46 0.00 -18.72
CA GLU A 121 -3.65 -1.08 -18.19
C GLU A 121 -4.30 -2.43 -18.46
N LYS A 122 -3.51 -3.35 -19.01
CA LYS A 122 -4.02 -4.65 -19.44
C LYS A 122 -4.25 -5.60 -18.27
N GLY A 123 -5.29 -6.44 -18.42
CA GLY A 123 -5.63 -7.49 -17.47
C GLY A 123 -6.43 -6.97 -16.27
N LYS A 124 -7.04 -7.91 -15.58
CA LYS A 124 -7.77 -7.64 -14.34
C LYS A 124 -6.80 -7.47 -13.18
N VAL A 125 -7.15 -6.59 -12.26
CA VAL A 125 -6.51 -6.55 -10.93
C VAL A 125 -7.38 -7.34 -9.96
N ALA A 126 -6.77 -8.28 -9.23
CA ALA A 126 -7.45 -9.05 -8.19
C ALA A 126 -7.55 -8.19 -6.92
N ILE A 127 -8.74 -8.12 -6.32
CA ILE A 127 -8.98 -7.39 -5.08
C ILE A 127 -9.45 -8.39 -4.03
N TYR A 128 -8.61 -8.61 -3.02
CA TYR A 128 -8.88 -9.47 -1.88
C TYR A 128 -9.30 -8.60 -0.71
N GLY A 129 -10.39 -8.95 -0.03
CA GLY A 129 -10.82 -8.22 1.15
C GLY A 129 -11.90 -8.98 1.94
N PRO A 130 -12.26 -8.48 3.12
CA PRO A 130 -13.31 -9.10 3.93
C PRO A 130 -14.68 -8.98 3.27
N PRO A 131 -15.70 -9.68 3.79
CA PRO A 131 -17.09 -9.49 3.39
C PRO A 131 -17.47 -8.00 3.32
N GLY A 132 -18.21 -7.62 2.28
CA GLY A 132 -18.57 -6.25 1.94
C GLY A 132 -17.64 -5.58 0.91
N VAL A 133 -16.44 -6.11 0.64
CA VAL A 133 -15.55 -5.56 -0.39
C VAL A 133 -16.15 -5.66 -1.79
N LYS A 134 -16.96 -6.66 -2.07
CA LYS A 134 -17.68 -6.80 -3.35
C LYS A 134 -18.62 -5.62 -3.60
N ASP A 135 -19.40 -5.25 -2.58
CA ASP A 135 -20.33 -4.13 -2.68
C ASP A 135 -19.59 -2.80 -2.85
N LEU A 136 -18.50 -2.61 -2.09
CA LEU A 136 -17.63 -1.44 -2.23
C LEU A 136 -17.11 -1.32 -3.67
N VAL A 137 -16.51 -2.38 -4.21
CA VAL A 137 -15.92 -2.35 -5.55
C VAL A 137 -17.00 -2.21 -6.63
N ALA A 138 -18.16 -2.85 -6.48
CA ALA A 138 -19.29 -2.69 -7.40
C ALA A 138 -19.75 -1.23 -7.45
N GLY A 139 -19.81 -0.54 -6.33
CA GLY A 139 -20.13 0.90 -6.26
C GLY A 139 -19.07 1.76 -6.99
N LEU A 140 -17.79 1.49 -6.75
CA LEU A 140 -16.69 2.20 -7.41
C LEU A 140 -16.71 1.98 -8.92
N VAL A 141 -16.82 0.73 -9.37
CA VAL A 141 -16.93 0.36 -10.79
C VAL A 141 -18.12 1.04 -11.45
N SER A 142 -19.27 1.08 -10.77
CA SER A 142 -20.45 1.79 -11.28
C SER A 142 -20.20 3.28 -11.46
N SER A 143 -19.50 3.93 -10.53
CA SER A 143 -19.16 5.36 -10.61
C SER A 143 -18.19 5.70 -11.75
N MET A 144 -17.43 4.74 -12.27
CA MET A 144 -16.50 4.92 -13.39
C MET A 144 -17.18 4.86 -14.76
N LYS A 145 -18.40 4.31 -14.87
CA LYS A 145 -19.10 4.13 -16.17
C LYS A 145 -19.24 5.41 -16.99
N PRO A 146 -19.63 6.58 -16.43
CA PRO A 146 -19.71 7.80 -17.22
C PRO A 146 -18.37 8.20 -17.86
N ALA A 147 -17.27 8.10 -17.10
CA ALA A 147 -15.94 8.41 -17.60
C ALA A 147 -15.49 7.39 -18.67
N SER A 148 -15.81 6.10 -18.49
CA SER A 148 -15.52 5.05 -19.48
C SER A 148 -16.21 5.32 -20.82
N VAL A 149 -17.47 5.71 -20.80
CA VAL A 149 -18.23 6.03 -22.02
C VAL A 149 -17.70 7.32 -22.69
N ALA A 150 -17.42 8.35 -21.91
CA ALA A 150 -16.88 9.62 -22.42
C ALA A 150 -15.49 9.47 -23.03
N GLY A 151 -14.68 8.52 -22.53
CA GLY A 151 -13.32 8.30 -22.98
C GLY A 151 -12.48 9.57 -22.95
N TYR A 152 -11.76 9.84 -24.04
CA TYR A 152 -11.01 11.09 -24.25
C TYR A 152 -11.83 12.22 -24.88
N GLY A 153 -13.15 12.08 -24.97
CA GLY A 153 -14.03 13.06 -25.63
C GLY A 153 -13.97 13.02 -27.15
N LEU A 154 -13.47 11.94 -27.73
CA LEU A 154 -13.43 11.71 -29.16
C LEU A 154 -14.41 10.59 -29.54
N PRO A 155 -15.08 10.70 -30.71
CA PRO A 155 -16.03 9.67 -31.17
C PRO A 155 -15.35 8.28 -31.23
N GLY A 156 -15.95 7.29 -30.61
CA GLY A 156 -15.43 5.91 -30.61
C GLY A 156 -14.26 5.61 -29.68
N GLU A 157 -13.81 6.56 -28.88
CA GLU A 157 -12.64 6.45 -28.00
C GLU A 157 -12.99 6.18 -26.51
N GLY A 158 -14.07 5.45 -26.25
CA GLY A 158 -14.42 4.97 -24.91
C GLY A 158 -13.33 4.05 -24.33
N TYR A 159 -13.33 3.89 -23.02
CA TYR A 159 -12.52 2.88 -22.34
C TYR A 159 -13.26 1.55 -22.27
N ASP A 160 -12.55 0.50 -21.83
CA ASP A 160 -13.16 -0.79 -21.53
C ASP A 160 -14.24 -0.67 -20.44
N ASP A 161 -15.15 -1.66 -20.36
CA ASP A 161 -16.10 -1.71 -19.25
C ASP A 161 -15.34 -1.85 -17.93
N PRO A 162 -15.50 -0.91 -16.98
CA PRO A 162 -14.83 -0.94 -15.70
C PRO A 162 -14.97 -2.28 -14.96
N ALA A 163 -16.14 -2.94 -15.06
CA ALA A 163 -16.39 -4.24 -14.45
C ALA A 163 -15.47 -5.36 -14.98
N GLY A 164 -15.04 -5.25 -16.23
CA GLY A 164 -14.11 -6.17 -16.86
C GLY A 164 -12.67 -6.05 -16.39
N THR A 165 -12.31 -4.99 -15.67
CA THR A 165 -10.92 -4.68 -15.26
C THR A 165 -10.57 -5.16 -13.86
N VAL A 166 -11.52 -5.68 -13.10
CA VAL A 166 -11.36 -6.14 -11.72
C VAL A 166 -11.84 -7.57 -11.53
N GLU A 167 -11.27 -8.24 -10.55
CA GLU A 167 -11.75 -9.50 -10.00
C GLU A 167 -11.79 -9.37 -8.47
N VAL A 168 -12.95 -9.59 -7.84
CA VAL A 168 -13.12 -9.36 -6.40
C VAL A 168 -13.32 -10.67 -5.68
N ILE A 169 -12.46 -10.94 -4.70
CA ILE A 169 -12.42 -12.15 -3.90
C ILE A 169 -12.62 -11.78 -2.43
N GLU A 170 -13.75 -12.17 -1.85
CA GLU A 170 -13.93 -12.07 -0.40
C GLU A 170 -13.19 -13.19 0.30
N VAL A 171 -12.41 -12.81 1.33
CA VAL A 171 -11.61 -13.74 2.11
C VAL A 171 -12.26 -14.07 3.44
N ALA A 172 -11.97 -15.26 3.96
CA ALA A 172 -12.49 -15.75 5.22
C ALA A 172 -11.39 -15.94 6.27
N ASP A 173 -11.78 -15.93 7.55
CA ASP A 173 -10.87 -16.27 8.66
C ASP A 173 -10.25 -17.66 8.46
N GLY A 174 -8.96 -17.78 8.71
CA GLY A 174 -8.19 -19.02 8.55
C GLY A 174 -7.86 -19.40 7.11
N GLN A 175 -8.28 -18.63 6.12
CA GLN A 175 -8.03 -18.92 4.71
C GLN A 175 -6.54 -18.77 4.37
N SER A 176 -6.06 -19.64 3.47
CA SER A 176 -4.72 -19.56 2.87
C SER A 176 -4.87 -19.60 1.35
N LEU A 177 -4.19 -18.68 0.66
CA LEU A 177 -4.31 -18.45 -0.78
C LEU A 177 -2.92 -18.38 -1.41
N MET A 178 -2.79 -18.89 -2.64
CA MET A 178 -1.62 -18.60 -3.48
C MET A 178 -1.90 -17.35 -4.32
N VAL A 179 -1.07 -16.32 -4.18
CA VAL A 179 -1.18 -15.08 -4.95
C VAL A 179 0.20 -14.73 -5.51
N GLY A 180 0.36 -14.87 -6.82
CA GLY A 180 1.67 -14.76 -7.44
C GLY A 180 2.66 -15.78 -6.82
N PRO A 181 3.87 -15.35 -6.43
CA PRO A 181 4.88 -16.25 -5.86
C PRO A 181 4.76 -16.45 -4.34
N MET A 182 3.69 -15.98 -3.70
CA MET A 182 3.56 -15.97 -2.24
C MET A 182 2.32 -16.72 -1.76
N THR A 183 2.41 -17.27 -0.55
CA THR A 183 1.25 -17.74 0.20
C THR A 183 0.74 -16.60 1.08
N VAL A 184 -0.55 -16.28 0.95
CA VAL A 184 -1.22 -15.26 1.76
C VAL A 184 -2.15 -15.96 2.74
N ARG A 185 -1.96 -15.72 4.04
CA ARG A 185 -2.83 -16.24 5.11
C ARG A 185 -3.63 -15.11 5.72
N VAL A 186 -4.88 -15.39 6.04
CA VAL A 186 -5.86 -14.42 6.53
C VAL A 186 -6.34 -14.80 7.91
N ARG A 187 -6.42 -13.85 8.82
CA ARG A 187 -7.08 -14.04 10.13
C ARG A 187 -7.97 -12.84 10.43
N GLN A 188 -9.17 -13.13 10.91
CA GLN A 188 -10.03 -12.10 11.47
C GLN A 188 -9.36 -11.52 12.71
N ASN A 189 -9.37 -10.18 12.82
CA ASN A 189 -8.87 -9.44 13.96
C ASN A 189 -10.01 -8.82 14.79
N THR A 190 -9.70 -7.95 15.74
CA THR A 190 -10.67 -7.44 16.74
C THR A 190 -11.05 -5.98 16.51
N HIS A 191 -10.82 -5.43 15.31
CA HIS A 191 -11.15 -4.03 15.04
C HIS A 191 -12.66 -3.77 15.00
N TYR A 192 -13.45 -4.71 14.45
CA TYR A 192 -14.90 -4.67 14.53
C TYR A 192 -15.41 -5.57 15.65
N ASP A 193 -16.30 -5.04 16.50
CA ASP A 193 -16.90 -5.72 17.66
C ASP A 193 -18.42 -5.84 17.51
N PHE A 194 -18.84 -6.36 16.36
CA PHE A 194 -20.26 -6.68 16.18
C PHE A 194 -20.63 -7.92 17.00
N PRO A 195 -21.83 -7.97 17.57
CA PRO A 195 -22.29 -9.17 18.28
C PRO A 195 -22.18 -10.40 17.39
N ARG A 196 -21.49 -11.41 17.90
CA ARG A 196 -21.17 -12.64 17.14
C ARG A 196 -22.44 -13.29 16.56
N GLY A 197 -22.43 -13.54 15.25
CA GLY A 197 -23.55 -14.11 14.51
C GLY A 197 -24.67 -13.12 14.17
N SER A 198 -24.51 -11.83 14.47
CA SER A 198 -25.42 -10.79 14.00
C SER A 198 -25.31 -10.60 12.48
N ASP A 199 -26.31 -9.94 11.87
CA ASP A 199 -26.26 -9.56 10.45
C ASP A 199 -25.01 -8.72 10.15
N MET A 200 -24.69 -7.76 11.00
CA MET A 200 -23.50 -6.91 10.85
C MET A 200 -22.20 -7.72 10.96
N ASP A 201 -22.12 -8.66 11.93
CA ASP A 201 -20.97 -9.56 12.06
C ASP A 201 -20.79 -10.47 10.83
N THR A 202 -21.89 -10.89 10.21
CA THR A 202 -21.83 -11.71 9.00
C THR A 202 -21.37 -10.91 7.77
N ARG A 203 -21.81 -9.67 7.65
CA ARG A 203 -21.61 -8.82 6.48
C ARG A 203 -20.29 -8.06 6.49
N PHE A 204 -19.72 -7.80 7.66
CA PHE A 204 -18.53 -6.96 7.79
C PHE A 204 -17.51 -7.58 8.73
N LYS A 205 -16.28 -7.67 8.27
CA LYS A 205 -15.13 -8.18 9.02
C LYS A 205 -13.95 -7.25 8.89
N SER A 206 -13.02 -7.35 9.82
CA SER A 206 -11.68 -6.79 9.70
C SER A 206 -10.68 -7.92 9.78
N VAL A 207 -9.65 -7.90 8.92
CA VAL A 207 -8.69 -8.98 8.78
C VAL A 207 -7.25 -8.48 8.79
N SER A 208 -6.37 -9.36 9.25
CA SER A 208 -4.93 -9.23 9.16
C SER A 208 -4.40 -10.21 8.13
N TYR A 209 -3.29 -9.86 7.49
CA TYR A 209 -2.67 -10.67 6.44
C TYR A 209 -1.26 -11.07 6.82
N ARG A 210 -0.88 -12.31 6.49
CA ARG A 210 0.49 -12.78 6.47
C ARG A 210 0.88 -13.15 5.04
N PHE A 211 1.98 -12.60 4.58
CA PHE A 211 2.58 -12.86 3.28
C PHE A 211 3.85 -13.69 3.50
N ASP A 212 3.78 -14.98 3.17
CA ASP A 212 4.94 -15.86 3.17
C ASP A 212 5.57 -15.81 1.77
N LEU A 213 6.67 -15.07 1.65
CA LEU A 213 7.46 -14.89 0.44
C LEU A 213 8.54 -15.98 0.33
N PRO A 214 9.19 -16.17 -0.82
CA PRO A 214 10.28 -17.13 -0.94
C PRO A 214 11.47 -16.89 0.01
N ASP A 215 11.72 -15.62 0.39
CA ASP A 215 12.89 -15.20 1.18
C ASP A 215 12.54 -14.77 2.60
N ARG A 216 11.30 -14.38 2.88
CA ARG A 216 10.86 -13.93 4.21
C ARG A 216 9.35 -13.93 4.37
N SER A 217 8.92 -13.74 5.60
CA SER A 217 7.51 -13.60 5.98
C SER A 217 7.21 -12.21 6.55
N ILE A 218 6.09 -11.61 6.12
CA ILE A 218 5.64 -10.29 6.54
C ILE A 218 4.20 -10.40 7.03
N VAL A 219 3.91 -9.83 8.20
CA VAL A 219 2.54 -9.73 8.72
C VAL A 219 2.13 -8.27 8.75
N TYR A 220 0.97 -7.98 8.20
CA TYR A 220 0.28 -6.69 8.28
C TYR A 220 -0.93 -6.84 9.17
N THR A 221 -1.01 -6.09 10.26
CA THR A 221 -2.09 -6.22 11.23
C THR A 221 -3.42 -5.69 10.70
N GLY A 222 -3.41 -4.71 9.76
CA GLY A 222 -4.56 -3.82 9.62
C GLY A 222 -4.83 -3.14 10.96
N ASP A 223 -5.99 -2.53 11.12
CA ASP A 223 -6.43 -2.03 12.42
C ASP A 223 -6.93 -3.19 13.28
N THR A 224 -6.50 -3.23 14.53
CA THR A 224 -6.85 -4.29 15.47
C THR A 224 -6.63 -3.88 16.91
N GLY A 225 -7.49 -4.28 17.82
CA GLY A 225 -7.13 -4.35 19.24
C GLY A 225 -6.24 -5.58 19.54
N PRO A 226 -5.88 -5.82 20.80
CA PRO A 226 -5.20 -7.03 21.21
C PRO A 226 -5.95 -8.29 20.75
N SER A 227 -5.26 -9.20 20.02
CA SER A 227 -5.87 -10.34 19.35
C SER A 227 -4.96 -11.56 19.35
N THR A 228 -5.39 -12.65 19.96
CA THR A 228 -4.68 -13.94 19.93
C THR A 228 -4.59 -14.51 18.51
N ALA A 229 -5.60 -14.26 17.67
CA ALA A 229 -5.58 -14.66 16.26
C ALA A 229 -4.48 -13.96 15.47
N VAL A 230 -4.24 -12.68 15.74
CA VAL A 230 -3.14 -11.91 15.13
C VAL A 230 -1.78 -12.35 15.69
N GLU A 231 -1.69 -12.66 17.00
CA GLU A 231 -0.47 -13.25 17.59
C GLU A 231 -0.09 -14.57 16.91
N GLU A 232 -1.07 -15.47 16.72
CA GLU A 232 -0.86 -16.74 16.02
C GLU A 232 -0.46 -16.53 14.55
N LEU A 233 -1.10 -15.61 13.85
CA LEU A 233 -0.76 -15.27 12.47
C LEU A 233 0.69 -14.77 12.35
N ALA A 234 1.10 -13.93 13.30
CA ALA A 234 2.42 -13.30 13.32
C ALA A 234 3.53 -14.21 13.82
N LYS A 235 3.22 -15.41 14.31
CA LYS A 235 4.20 -16.30 14.94
C LYS A 235 5.43 -16.54 14.07
N GLY A 236 6.60 -16.12 14.60
CA GLY A 236 7.89 -16.29 13.95
C GLY A 236 8.07 -15.49 12.66
N ALA A 237 7.26 -14.48 12.39
CA ALA A 237 7.40 -13.65 11.18
C ALA A 237 8.73 -12.86 11.20
N ASP A 238 9.29 -12.63 10.01
CA ASP A 238 10.50 -11.83 9.85
C ASP A 238 10.20 -10.34 10.07
N LEU A 239 9.03 -9.88 9.64
CA LEU A 239 8.58 -8.51 9.80
C LEU A 239 7.12 -8.46 10.26
N LEU A 240 6.87 -7.76 11.36
CA LEU A 240 5.54 -7.34 11.79
C LEU A 240 5.34 -5.88 11.42
N VAL A 241 4.40 -5.60 10.52
CA VAL A 241 3.95 -4.25 10.17
C VAL A 241 2.66 -4.00 10.96
N SER A 242 2.76 -3.19 12.00
CA SER A 242 1.70 -2.99 12.99
C SER A 242 1.13 -1.58 12.92
N GLU A 243 -0.19 -1.48 13.03
CA GLU A 243 -0.81 -0.22 13.43
C GLU A 243 -0.38 0.19 14.83
N MET A 244 -0.56 1.44 15.18
CA MET A 244 -0.42 1.94 16.55
C MET A 244 -1.22 3.21 16.78
N ILE A 245 -1.88 3.29 17.92
CA ILE A 245 -2.58 4.51 18.36
C ILE A 245 -1.81 5.23 19.47
N ASP A 246 -1.67 6.55 19.33
CA ASP A 246 -1.47 7.45 20.47
C ASP A 246 -2.85 7.83 21.04
N LEU A 247 -3.34 7.04 21.97
CA LEU A 247 -4.72 7.13 22.47
C LEU A 247 -5.03 8.51 23.04
N GLU A 248 -4.12 9.11 23.80
CA GLU A 248 -4.31 10.42 24.40
C GLU A 248 -4.46 11.52 23.34
N SER A 249 -3.53 11.59 22.41
CA SER A 249 -3.54 12.54 21.29
C SER A 249 -4.77 12.32 20.39
N THR A 250 -5.12 11.07 20.08
CA THR A 250 -6.27 10.74 19.23
C THR A 250 -7.59 11.16 19.88
N VAL A 251 -7.79 10.87 21.16
CA VAL A 251 -8.99 11.29 21.90
C VAL A 251 -9.08 12.81 21.96
N ALA A 252 -7.96 13.51 22.16
CA ALA A 252 -7.93 14.97 22.13
C ALA A 252 -8.31 15.51 20.73
N ALA A 253 -7.81 14.88 19.65
CA ALA A 253 -8.15 15.24 18.27
C ALA A 253 -9.65 15.02 17.98
N VAL A 254 -10.22 13.89 18.41
CA VAL A 254 -11.67 13.63 18.27
C VAL A 254 -12.50 14.73 18.92
N ARG A 255 -12.17 15.12 20.15
CA ARG A 255 -12.88 16.18 20.86
C ARG A 255 -12.73 17.53 20.17
N ARG A 256 -11.55 17.88 19.67
CA ARG A 256 -11.32 19.13 18.92
C ARG A 256 -12.11 19.19 17.62
N ASN A 257 -12.16 18.08 16.88
CA ASN A 257 -12.80 18.02 15.56
C ASN A 257 -14.32 17.81 15.63
N SER A 258 -14.86 17.46 16.79
CA SER A 258 -16.29 17.21 16.99
C SER A 258 -16.85 17.96 18.21
N PRO A 259 -16.68 19.30 18.28
CA PRO A 259 -17.03 20.08 19.47
C PRO A 259 -18.52 20.04 19.84
N ASN A 260 -19.38 19.76 18.86
CA ASN A 260 -20.84 19.71 19.02
C ASN A 260 -21.39 18.28 19.06
N ALA A 261 -20.54 17.27 19.07
CA ALA A 261 -21.02 15.87 19.11
C ALA A 261 -21.66 15.55 20.47
N PRO A 262 -22.74 14.78 20.50
CA PRO A 262 -23.35 14.32 21.75
C PRO A 262 -22.30 13.58 22.61
N PRO A 263 -22.33 13.77 23.96
CA PRO A 263 -21.36 13.13 24.86
C PRO A 263 -21.29 11.60 24.68
N GLN A 264 -22.44 10.94 24.46
CA GLN A 264 -22.50 9.50 24.23
C GLN A 264 -21.79 9.09 22.97
N GLN A 265 -21.87 9.87 21.89
CA GLN A 265 -21.15 9.59 20.64
C GLN A 265 -19.63 9.67 20.87
N ILE A 266 -19.16 10.68 21.57
CA ILE A 266 -17.74 10.80 21.92
C ILE A 266 -17.28 9.62 22.77
N GLN A 267 -18.10 9.22 23.76
CA GLN A 267 -17.80 8.07 24.60
C GLN A 267 -17.69 6.77 23.78
N ASN A 268 -18.60 6.52 22.85
CA ASN A 268 -18.57 5.35 21.98
C ASN A 268 -17.28 5.32 21.12
N VAL A 269 -16.90 6.48 20.57
CA VAL A 269 -15.65 6.59 19.80
C VAL A 269 -14.43 6.31 20.69
N VAL A 270 -14.37 6.90 21.89
CA VAL A 270 -13.26 6.66 22.84
C VAL A 270 -13.17 5.19 23.25
N GLU A 271 -14.32 4.54 23.45
CA GLU A 271 -14.37 3.11 23.76
C GLU A 271 -13.84 2.27 22.59
N HIS A 272 -14.25 2.59 21.35
CA HIS A 272 -13.73 1.95 20.15
C HIS A 272 -12.20 2.12 20.04
N LEU A 273 -11.70 3.36 20.15
CA LEU A 273 -10.27 3.65 20.07
C LEU A 273 -9.46 2.91 21.14
N THR A 274 -10.03 2.73 22.32
CA THR A 274 -9.34 2.05 23.45
C THR A 274 -9.29 0.53 23.29
N LYS A 275 -10.35 -0.07 22.74
CA LYS A 275 -10.49 -1.53 22.68
C LYS A 275 -9.99 -2.12 21.36
N HIS A 276 -10.06 -1.35 20.27
CA HIS A 276 -9.94 -1.87 18.91
C HIS A 276 -8.73 -1.33 18.17
N HIS A 277 -7.78 -0.73 18.90
CA HIS A 277 -6.46 -0.33 18.42
C HIS A 277 -5.34 -0.75 19.37
N LEU A 278 -4.11 -0.81 18.87
CA LEU A 278 -2.93 -1.19 19.64
C LEU A 278 -2.20 0.03 20.19
N THR A 279 -2.07 0.10 21.52
CA THR A 279 -1.15 1.07 22.14
C THR A 279 0.31 0.63 21.92
N PRO A 280 1.31 1.52 22.16
CA PRO A 280 2.73 1.11 22.12
C PRO A 280 3.04 -0.13 22.96
N SER A 281 2.43 -0.25 24.15
CA SER A 281 2.58 -1.42 25.02
C SER A 281 2.00 -2.69 24.37
N ASP A 282 0.88 -2.58 23.68
CA ASP A 282 0.22 -3.74 23.05
C ASP A 282 0.96 -4.20 21.81
N VAL A 283 1.54 -3.29 21.01
CA VAL A 283 2.48 -3.62 19.93
C VAL A 283 3.67 -4.42 20.47
N GLY A 284 4.26 -3.97 21.59
CA GLY A 284 5.37 -4.68 22.21
C GLY A 284 4.99 -6.07 22.71
N LYS A 285 3.81 -6.24 23.31
CA LYS A 285 3.28 -7.53 23.77
C LYS A 285 3.03 -8.47 22.58
N LEU A 286 2.35 -7.98 21.54
CA LEU A 286 2.10 -8.75 20.32
C LEU A 286 3.42 -9.24 19.70
N ALA A 287 4.38 -8.34 19.51
CA ALA A 287 5.68 -8.67 18.92
C ALA A 287 6.43 -9.73 19.73
N ARG A 288 6.40 -9.62 21.07
CA ARG A 288 7.00 -10.59 21.97
C ARG A 288 6.32 -11.95 21.93
N SER A 289 4.97 -11.96 22.08
CA SER A 289 4.17 -13.21 22.08
C SER A 289 4.32 -13.97 20.78
N ALA A 290 4.32 -13.26 19.65
CA ALA A 290 4.50 -13.84 18.33
C ALA A 290 5.97 -14.23 18.04
N GLY A 291 6.96 -13.70 18.77
CA GLY A 291 8.37 -13.97 18.53
C GLY A 291 8.85 -13.48 17.16
N VAL A 292 8.38 -12.32 16.72
CA VAL A 292 8.78 -11.74 15.42
C VAL A 292 10.22 -11.23 15.47
N LYS A 293 10.90 -11.16 14.32
CA LYS A 293 12.30 -10.72 14.26
C LYS A 293 12.44 -9.19 14.29
N SER A 294 11.48 -8.46 13.70
CA SER A 294 11.48 -6.99 13.67
C SER A 294 10.05 -6.43 13.57
N VAL A 295 9.89 -5.19 14.00
CA VAL A 295 8.62 -4.46 13.98
C VAL A 295 8.78 -3.16 13.20
N VAL A 296 7.84 -2.91 12.31
CA VAL A 296 7.61 -1.62 11.68
C VAL A 296 6.24 -1.11 12.14
N VAL A 297 6.21 0.07 12.72
CA VAL A 297 4.98 0.74 13.12
C VAL A 297 4.54 1.66 12.00
N THR A 298 3.31 1.48 11.54
CA THR A 298 2.61 2.32 10.56
C THR A 298 1.24 2.72 11.12
N HIS A 299 0.37 3.31 10.31
CA HIS A 299 -0.98 3.68 10.75
C HIS A 299 -0.97 4.38 12.13
N LEU A 300 -0.19 5.48 12.20
CA LEU A 300 -0.11 6.27 13.43
C LEU A 300 -1.39 7.10 13.60
N ALA A 301 -2.30 6.61 14.42
CA ALA A 301 -3.51 7.38 14.76
C ALA A 301 -3.19 8.42 15.84
N GLY A 302 -3.60 9.66 15.58
CA GLY A 302 -3.35 10.82 16.44
C GLY A 302 -2.75 12.01 15.71
N ASP A 303 -2.23 12.97 16.46
CA ASP A 303 -1.50 14.11 15.89
C ASP A 303 -0.14 13.65 15.34
N ASN A 304 0.46 14.43 14.44
CA ASN A 304 1.81 14.12 13.95
C ASN A 304 2.80 14.07 15.12
N PRO A 305 3.52 12.93 15.29
CA PRO A 305 4.37 12.76 16.46
C PRO A 305 5.59 13.66 16.41
N THR A 306 5.91 14.27 17.54
CA THR A 306 7.19 14.93 17.78
C THR A 306 8.29 13.92 18.05
N SER A 307 9.55 14.36 18.10
CA SER A 307 10.67 13.48 18.49
C SER A 307 10.50 12.90 19.90
N LEU A 308 9.85 13.65 20.81
CA LEU A 308 9.55 13.17 22.17
C LEU A 308 8.49 12.07 22.14
N ASP A 309 7.46 12.21 21.31
CA ASP A 309 6.44 11.19 21.15
C ASP A 309 7.03 9.90 20.58
N LEU A 310 7.88 10.02 19.56
CA LEU A 310 8.58 8.86 18.99
C LEU A 310 9.43 8.12 20.03
N MET A 311 10.15 8.84 20.91
CA MET A 311 10.88 8.23 22.02
C MET A 311 9.94 7.54 23.01
N ARG A 312 8.80 8.15 23.32
CA ARG A 312 7.77 7.58 24.20
C ARG A 312 7.19 6.29 23.61
N PHE A 313 6.90 6.28 22.31
CA PHE A 313 6.39 5.11 21.62
C PHE A 313 7.41 3.96 21.64
N LEU A 314 8.65 4.23 21.23
CA LEU A 314 9.72 3.22 21.25
C LEU A 314 9.95 2.67 22.67
N LYS A 315 9.95 3.52 23.69
CA LYS A 315 10.07 3.08 25.10
C LYS A 315 8.90 2.17 25.49
N GLY A 316 7.66 2.51 25.08
CA GLY A 316 6.48 1.70 25.36
C GLY A 316 6.54 0.31 24.72
N ILE A 317 6.96 0.23 23.44
CA ILE A 317 7.12 -1.02 22.71
C ILE A 317 8.26 -1.84 23.31
N ASN A 318 9.42 -1.22 23.52
CA ASN A 318 10.64 -1.91 23.99
C ASN A 318 10.54 -2.38 25.45
N ALA A 319 9.57 -1.89 26.21
CA ALA A 319 9.29 -2.42 27.55
C ALA A 319 8.92 -3.92 27.54
N ALA A 320 8.32 -4.40 26.45
CA ALA A 320 7.96 -5.81 26.29
C ALA A 320 8.78 -6.53 25.19
N TYR A 321 9.17 -5.82 24.12
CA TYR A 321 9.85 -6.40 22.98
C TYR A 321 11.26 -5.80 22.80
N PRO A 322 12.34 -6.61 22.98
CA PRO A 322 13.72 -6.12 22.89
C PRO A 322 14.29 -6.08 21.46
N GLY A 323 13.52 -6.53 20.45
CA GLY A 323 13.97 -6.58 19.06
C GLY A 323 13.95 -5.21 18.37
N PRO A 324 14.39 -5.15 17.11
CA PRO A 324 14.38 -3.93 16.31
C PRO A 324 12.98 -3.39 16.08
N VAL A 325 12.79 -2.08 16.31
CA VAL A 325 11.52 -1.36 16.06
C VAL A 325 11.81 -0.09 15.28
N ILE A 326 11.06 0.12 14.21
CA ILE A 326 11.09 1.36 13.41
C ILE A 326 9.67 1.94 13.37
N VAL A 327 9.54 3.21 13.69
CA VAL A 327 8.31 3.97 13.41
C VAL A 327 8.45 4.57 12.02
N ALA A 328 7.67 4.07 11.08
CA ALA A 328 7.82 4.38 9.66
C ALA A 328 7.34 5.77 9.30
N ASN A 329 7.95 6.31 8.26
CA ASN A 329 7.44 7.45 7.50
C ASN A 329 6.89 6.97 6.16
N ASP A 330 6.16 7.86 5.48
CA ASP A 330 5.75 7.62 4.11
C ASP A 330 7.01 7.38 3.24
N LEU A 331 6.92 6.37 2.36
CA LEU A 331 7.95 5.94 1.41
C LEU A 331 9.17 5.23 2.01
N ASP A 332 9.16 4.91 3.30
CA ASP A 332 10.19 4.04 3.89
C ASP A 332 10.11 2.63 3.28
N ARG A 333 11.28 1.98 3.16
CA ARG A 333 11.46 0.66 2.54
C ARG A 333 12.09 -0.31 3.51
N PHE A 334 11.55 -1.51 3.56
CA PHE A 334 11.94 -2.56 4.49
C PHE A 334 12.18 -3.89 3.78
#